data_2d1033f048c3e28ababa0c000cf50015
#
_entry.id   2d1033f048c3e28ababa0c000cf50015
#
_cell.length_a   1.000
_cell.length_b   1.000
_cell.length_c   1.000
_cell.angle_alpha   90.00
_cell.angle_beta   90.00
_cell.angle_gamma   90.00
#
_symmetry.space_group_name_H-M   'P 1'
#
loop_
_entity.id
_entity.type
_entity.pdbx_description
1 polymer ?
#
loop_
_entity_poly.entity_id
_entity_poly.type
_entity_poly.pdbx_seq_one_letter_code
_entity_poly.pdbx_strand_id
1 'polypeptide(L)'
;MCFHVLNRAVVRLTLFEKSEDYEAFERVLVEAVARIPLPIFSYCLMPNHWHFVVRPKTDQQLSEFFRWLTHTHTMRCHAHYHTEGTGHLYQGRFKTFPMETDNHLLAVLRYTE
;
A
#
# COMPACT_ATOMS: atom_id res chain seq x y z
N MET A 1 1.52 9.09 16.47
CA MET A 1 0.45 9.59 15.60
C MET A 1 0.16 8.57 14.51
N CYS A 2 -1.11 8.40 14.19
CA CYS A 2 -1.53 7.48 13.12
C CYS A 2 -1.62 8.22 11.80
N PHE A 3 -1.42 7.47 10.71
CA PHE A 3 -1.49 8.02 9.37
C PHE A 3 -2.36 7.13 8.50
N HIS A 4 -3.13 7.79 7.65
CA HIS A 4 -3.85 7.14 6.55
C HIS A 4 -2.96 7.25 5.31
N VAL A 5 -2.59 6.10 4.75
CA VAL A 5 -1.69 6.04 3.59
C VAL A 5 -2.44 5.39 2.44
N LEU A 6 -2.34 5.97 1.26
CA LEU A 6 -2.99 5.39 0.09
C LEU A 6 -2.13 5.55 -1.16
N ASN A 7 -2.37 4.70 -2.13
CA ASN A 7 -1.81 4.83 -3.47
C ASN A 7 -2.77 4.20 -4.47
N ARG A 8 -2.65 4.59 -5.73
CA ARG A 8 -3.52 4.10 -6.78
C ARG A 8 -2.74 3.78 -8.04
N ALA A 9 -3.34 2.90 -8.86
CA ALA A 9 -2.78 2.54 -10.14
C ALA A 9 -2.84 3.71 -11.12
N VAL A 10 -1.99 3.64 -12.14
CA VAL A 10 -2.08 4.52 -13.30
C VAL A 10 -3.48 4.40 -13.89
N VAL A 11 -4.01 5.50 -14.45
CA VAL A 11 -5.34 5.54 -15.04
C VAL A 11 -5.55 4.36 -15.99
N ARG A 12 -6.69 3.69 -15.85
CA ARG A 12 -7.11 2.54 -16.64
C ARG A 12 -6.36 1.24 -16.36
N LEU A 13 -5.45 1.23 -15.38
CA LEU A 13 -4.83 -0.01 -14.92
C LEU A 13 -5.50 -0.47 -13.64
N THR A 14 -5.43 -1.77 -13.41
CA THR A 14 -5.85 -2.35 -12.13
C THR A 14 -4.62 -2.94 -11.45
N LEU A 15 -4.59 -2.83 -10.12
CA LEU A 15 -3.56 -3.48 -9.32
C LEU A 15 -3.89 -4.95 -9.09
N PHE A 16 -5.17 -5.24 -8.96
CA PHE A 16 -5.64 -6.58 -8.62
C PHE A 16 -6.82 -6.96 -9.50
N GLU A 17 -6.65 -7.98 -10.34
CA GLU A 17 -7.72 -8.46 -11.22
C GLU A 17 -8.32 -9.76 -10.71
N LYS A 18 -7.53 -10.59 -10.02
CA LYS A 18 -7.95 -11.90 -9.55
C LYS A 18 -7.39 -12.16 -8.15
N SER A 19 -7.90 -13.19 -7.49
CA SER A 19 -7.51 -13.48 -6.11
C SER A 19 -6.01 -13.69 -5.94
N GLU A 20 -5.34 -14.23 -6.94
CA GLU A 20 -3.90 -14.46 -6.90
C GLU A 20 -3.11 -13.15 -6.83
N ASP A 21 -3.65 -12.09 -7.43
CA ASP A 21 -3.02 -10.76 -7.38
C ASP A 21 -3.05 -10.19 -5.96
N TYR A 22 -4.17 -10.37 -5.26
CA TYR A 22 -4.28 -9.96 -3.85
C TYR A 22 -3.32 -10.76 -2.98
N GLU A 23 -3.25 -12.06 -3.19
CA GLU A 23 -2.36 -12.94 -2.44
C GLU A 23 -0.89 -12.56 -2.68
N ALA A 24 -0.53 -12.25 -3.91
CA ALA A 24 0.83 -11.83 -4.25
C ALA A 24 1.21 -10.54 -3.53
N PHE A 25 0.29 -9.56 -3.48
CA PHE A 25 0.52 -8.32 -2.76
C PHE A 25 0.69 -8.59 -1.25
N GLU A 26 -0.16 -9.45 -0.69
CA GLU A 26 -0.09 -9.76 0.73
C GLU A 26 1.21 -10.47 1.10
N ARG A 27 1.77 -11.26 0.20
CA ARG A 27 3.11 -11.84 0.40
C ARG A 27 4.18 -10.76 0.46
N VAL A 28 4.10 -9.74 -0.41
CA VAL A 28 5.01 -8.61 -0.38
C VAL A 28 4.84 -7.84 0.94
N LEU A 29 3.60 -7.68 1.37
CA LEU A 29 3.29 -6.98 2.62
C LEU A 29 3.91 -7.69 3.83
N VAL A 30 3.82 -9.01 3.89
CA VAL A 30 4.44 -9.80 4.95
C VAL A 30 5.96 -9.59 4.97
N GLU A 31 6.59 -9.60 3.80
CA GLU A 31 8.02 -9.34 3.70
C GLU A 31 8.37 -7.92 4.13
N ALA A 32 7.53 -6.95 3.77
CA ALA A 32 7.76 -5.55 4.14
C ALA A 32 7.73 -5.39 5.66
N VAL A 33 6.76 -5.99 6.32
CA VAL A 33 6.65 -5.94 7.79
C VAL A 33 7.83 -6.61 8.46
N ALA A 34 8.33 -7.70 7.87
CA ALA A 34 9.51 -8.38 8.42
C ALA A 34 10.77 -7.53 8.29
N ARG A 35 10.88 -6.75 7.21
CA ARG A 35 12.04 -5.89 6.97
C ARG A 35 11.97 -4.59 7.77
N ILE A 36 10.79 -3.99 7.83
CA ILE A 36 10.55 -2.71 8.48
C ILE A 36 9.30 -2.88 9.33
N PRO A 37 9.44 -3.14 10.65
CA PRO A 37 8.29 -3.48 11.50
C PRO A 37 7.41 -2.27 11.81
N LEU A 38 6.63 -1.85 10.83
CA LEU A 38 5.68 -0.76 10.95
C LEU A 38 4.35 -1.29 11.50
N PRO A 39 3.86 -0.77 12.63
CA PRO A 39 2.55 -1.19 13.13
C PRO A 39 1.42 -0.81 12.18
N ILE A 40 0.66 -1.79 11.74
CA ILE A 40 -0.47 -1.62 10.82
C ILE A 40 -1.75 -1.95 11.58
N PHE A 41 -2.67 -0.99 11.67
CA PHE A 41 -3.96 -1.20 12.31
C PHE A 41 -4.99 -1.82 11.36
N SER A 42 -4.93 -1.43 10.09
CA SER A 42 -5.93 -1.86 9.13
C SER A 42 -5.42 -1.61 7.73
N TYR A 43 -5.91 -2.38 6.76
CA TYR A 43 -5.67 -2.09 5.36
C TYR A 43 -6.84 -2.62 4.52
N CYS A 44 -7.00 -2.03 3.34
CA CYS A 44 -8.02 -2.44 2.39
C CYS A 44 -7.45 -2.40 0.99
N LEU A 45 -7.59 -3.50 0.27
CA LEU A 45 -7.10 -3.62 -1.11
C LEU A 45 -8.29 -3.57 -2.05
N MET A 46 -8.32 -2.53 -2.89
CA MET A 46 -9.35 -2.35 -3.91
C MET A 46 -8.74 -2.59 -5.28
N PRO A 47 -9.53 -2.90 -6.32
CA PRO A 47 -8.95 -3.26 -7.62
C PRO A 47 -7.92 -2.27 -8.18
N ASN A 48 -8.09 -0.97 -7.93
CA ASN A 48 -7.21 0.04 -8.50
C ASN A 48 -6.49 0.91 -7.47
N HIS A 49 -6.62 0.60 -6.19
CA HIS A 49 -5.95 1.37 -5.13
C HIS A 49 -5.98 0.60 -3.81
N TRP A 50 -5.20 1.08 -2.83
CA TRP A 50 -5.23 0.51 -1.50
C TRP A 50 -5.10 1.61 -0.44
N HIS A 51 -5.56 1.28 0.76
CA HIS A 51 -5.51 2.14 1.93
C HIS A 51 -4.89 1.39 3.09
N PHE A 52 -4.09 2.10 3.88
CA PHE A 52 -3.51 1.57 5.12
C PHE A 52 -3.74 2.57 6.23
N VAL A 53 -3.94 2.08 7.45
CA VAL A 53 -3.90 2.87 8.67
C VAL A 53 -2.73 2.35 9.48
N VAL A 54 -1.73 3.20 9.71
CA VAL A 54 -0.47 2.80 10.31
C VAL A 54 -0.04 3.76 11.41
N ARG A 55 0.84 3.30 12.28
CA ARG A 55 1.40 4.12 13.36
C ARG A 55 2.92 4.00 13.34
N PRO A 56 3.60 4.76 12.49
CA PRO A 56 5.06 4.71 12.40
C PRO A 56 5.72 5.34 13.63
N LYS A 57 6.93 4.89 13.92
CA LYS A 57 7.75 5.50 14.97
C LYS A 57 8.38 6.79 14.49
N THR A 58 8.71 6.87 13.21
CA THR A 58 9.32 8.04 12.58
C THR A 58 8.75 8.20 11.17
N ASP A 59 8.86 9.41 10.62
CA ASP A 59 8.48 9.66 9.23
C ASP A 59 9.33 8.83 8.27
N GLN A 60 10.59 8.63 8.62
CA GLN A 60 11.51 7.83 7.82
C GLN A 60 11.05 6.38 7.73
N GLN A 61 10.59 5.81 8.84
CA GLN A 61 10.08 4.43 8.86
C GLN A 61 8.90 4.29 7.89
N LEU A 62 7.97 5.24 7.92
CA LEU A 62 6.82 5.24 7.03
C LEU A 62 7.25 5.31 5.57
N SER A 63 8.16 6.23 5.25
CA SER A 63 8.63 6.42 3.88
C SER A 63 9.37 5.20 3.36
N GLU A 64 10.23 4.61 4.16
CA GLU A 64 10.99 3.42 3.78
C GLU A 64 10.08 2.23 3.54
N PHE A 65 9.09 2.05 4.43
CA PHE A 65 8.16 0.93 4.34
C PHE A 65 7.38 0.99 3.02
N PHE A 66 6.70 2.11 2.76
CA PHE A 66 5.84 2.20 1.59
C PHE A 66 6.62 2.33 0.29
N ARG A 67 7.82 2.88 0.33
CA ARG A 67 8.70 2.89 -0.85
C ARG A 67 9.09 1.47 -1.22
N TRP A 68 9.52 0.69 -0.24
CA TRP A 68 9.89 -0.70 -0.48
C TRP A 68 8.70 -1.53 -0.96
N LEU A 69 7.55 -1.36 -0.31
CA LEU A 69 6.33 -2.08 -0.64
C LEU A 69 5.90 -1.82 -2.09
N THR A 70 5.79 -0.55 -2.48
CA THR A 70 5.32 -0.20 -3.82
C THR A 70 6.32 -0.59 -4.89
N HIS A 71 7.60 -0.38 -4.63
CA HIS A 71 8.66 -0.75 -5.57
C HIS A 71 8.70 -2.26 -5.80
N THR A 72 8.69 -3.03 -4.73
CA THR A 72 8.75 -4.49 -4.82
C THR A 72 7.50 -5.05 -5.49
N HIS A 73 6.33 -4.52 -5.13
CA HIS A 73 5.08 -4.92 -5.78
C HIS A 73 5.13 -4.66 -7.28
N THR A 74 5.59 -3.48 -7.67
CA THR A 74 5.72 -3.10 -9.08
C THR A 74 6.64 -4.07 -9.83
N MET A 75 7.82 -4.34 -9.27
CA MET A 75 8.78 -5.23 -9.90
C MET A 75 8.24 -6.66 -10.06
N ARG A 76 7.63 -7.19 -9.02
CA ARG A 76 7.09 -8.55 -9.07
C ARG A 76 5.89 -8.66 -9.99
N CYS A 77 5.05 -7.63 -10.04
CA CYS A 77 3.91 -7.57 -10.92
C CYS A 77 4.37 -7.60 -12.39
N HIS A 78 5.35 -6.76 -12.74
CA HIS A 78 5.89 -6.73 -14.08
C HIS A 78 6.56 -8.06 -14.47
N ALA A 79 7.30 -8.65 -13.55
CA ALA A 79 7.95 -9.95 -13.80
C ALA A 79 6.91 -11.04 -14.04
N HIS A 80 5.86 -11.08 -13.25
CA HIS A 80 4.81 -12.09 -13.37
C HIS A 80 4.05 -11.97 -14.69
N TYR A 81 3.73 -10.74 -15.11
CA TYR A 81 2.95 -10.49 -16.31
C TYR A 81 3.81 -10.21 -17.55
N HIS A 82 5.14 -10.30 -17.42
CA HIS A 82 6.08 -10.04 -18.53
C HIS A 82 5.90 -8.64 -19.12
N THR A 83 5.73 -7.65 -18.24
CA THR A 83 5.48 -6.27 -18.65
C THR A 83 6.64 -5.32 -18.30
N GLU A 84 7.84 -5.87 -18.12
CA GLU A 84 9.02 -5.07 -17.84
C GLU A 84 9.23 -4.02 -18.92
N GLY A 85 9.50 -2.79 -18.50
CA GLY A 85 9.75 -1.71 -19.44
C GLY A 85 8.51 -1.00 -19.95
N THR A 86 7.31 -1.41 -19.53
CA THR A 86 6.07 -0.80 -20.02
C THR A 86 5.63 0.42 -19.22
N GLY A 87 6.40 0.82 -18.19
CA GLY A 87 6.10 2.02 -17.41
C GLY A 87 5.66 1.75 -15.98
N HIS A 88 5.04 2.73 -15.39
CA HIS A 88 4.66 2.70 -13.98
C HIS A 88 3.39 1.91 -13.73
N LEU A 89 3.38 1.14 -12.65
CA LEU A 89 2.16 0.50 -12.16
C LEU A 89 1.34 1.50 -11.35
N TYR A 90 2.01 2.25 -10.48
CA TYR A 90 1.37 3.26 -9.64
C TYR A 90 1.43 4.63 -10.29
N GLN A 91 0.37 5.43 -10.11
CA GLN A 91 0.26 6.77 -10.70
C GLN A 91 1.37 7.70 -10.21
N GLY A 92 1.79 7.54 -8.96
CA GLY A 92 2.84 8.36 -8.38
C GLY A 92 3.22 7.84 -7.02
N ARG A 93 3.78 8.72 -6.20
CA ARG A 93 4.13 8.36 -4.83
C ARG A 93 2.85 8.15 -4.01
N PHE A 94 2.96 7.32 -2.99
CA PHE A 94 1.87 7.15 -2.03
C PHE A 94 1.59 8.49 -1.32
N LYS A 95 0.34 8.67 -0.88
CA LYS A 95 -0.10 9.87 -0.17
C LYS A 95 -0.33 9.51 1.29
N THR A 96 0.04 10.43 2.17
CA THR A 96 -0.12 10.25 3.61
C THR A 96 -0.91 11.38 4.21
N PHE A 97 -1.81 11.04 5.14
CA PHE A 97 -2.65 12.01 5.82
C PHE A 97 -2.58 11.73 7.32
N PRO A 98 -2.14 12.69 8.14
CA PRO A 98 -2.11 12.49 9.59
C PRO A 98 -3.53 12.40 10.13
N MET A 99 -3.72 11.55 11.14
CA MET A 99 -5.02 11.35 11.79
C MET A 99 -4.91 11.89 13.21
N GLU A 100 -5.58 13.01 13.46
CA GLU A 100 -5.41 13.74 14.70
C GLU A 100 -6.40 13.37 15.79
N THR A 101 -7.53 12.73 15.43
CA THR A 101 -8.58 12.42 16.39
C THR A 101 -9.03 10.97 16.29
N ASP A 102 -9.54 10.43 17.39
CA ASP A 102 -10.10 9.08 17.43
C ASP A 102 -11.30 8.94 16.48
N ASN A 103 -12.09 10.00 16.33
CA ASN A 103 -13.24 9.97 15.41
C ASN A 103 -12.81 9.80 13.97
N HIS A 104 -11.73 10.50 13.57
CA HIS A 104 -11.18 10.36 12.24
C HIS A 104 -10.65 8.93 12.02
N LEU A 105 -9.94 8.41 13.01
CA LEU A 105 -9.42 7.04 12.95
C LEU A 105 -10.56 6.03 12.77
N LEU A 106 -11.62 6.15 13.56
CA LEU A 106 -12.78 5.25 13.47
C LEU A 106 -13.45 5.34 12.09
N ALA A 107 -13.59 6.55 11.56
CA ALA A 107 -14.19 6.74 10.24
C ALA A 107 -13.36 6.07 9.14
N VAL A 108 -12.04 6.20 9.20
CA VAL A 108 -11.15 5.57 8.21
C VAL A 108 -11.16 4.05 8.36
N LEU A 109 -11.15 3.54 9.58
CA LEU A 109 -11.22 2.09 9.81
C LEU A 109 -12.49 1.49 9.24
N ARG A 110 -13.63 2.18 9.40
CA ARG A 110 -14.89 1.74 8.79
C ARG A 110 -14.79 1.70 7.27
N TYR A 111 -14.14 2.70 6.69
CA TYR A 111 -14.01 2.77 5.25
C TYR A 111 -13.11 1.66 4.72
N THR A 112 -12.03 1.33 5.45
CA THR A 112 -11.08 0.30 5.01
C THR A 112 -11.51 -1.13 5.33
N GLU A 113 -12.45 -1.30 6.23
CA GLU A 113 -13.00 -2.62 6.55
C GLU A 113 -14.02 -3.05 5.48
#